data_eba0716547276d9af8dc7ac8e18bf42b
#
_entry.id   eba0716547276d9af8dc7ac8e18bf42b
#
_cell.length_a   1.000
_cell.length_b   1.000
_cell.length_c   1.000
_cell.angle_alpha   90.00
_cell.angle_beta   90.00
_cell.angle_gamma   90.00
#
_symmetry.space_group_name_H-M   'P 1'
#
loop_
_entity.id
_entity.type
_entity.pdbx_description
1 polymer ?
#
loop_
_entity_poly.entity_id
_entity_poly.type
_entity_poly.pdbx_seq_one_letter_code
_entity_poly.pdbx_strand_id
1 'polypeptide(L)'
;KSYVIDPRLILEYEVQRGDQRTHKGWALNEVTIECEKGTMIELLLQIDGRPISSWWADGLIVATPTGSTAYAFSVGGPIVWPQTDALVVTPIAAHALFTRPLVIPPSSEIAIDILSEDGVVKADALRFEGLLVGDRVIVNRSAQNIKLAHVRESNFSDRLVAKFKLPIEGWRGE
;
A
#
# COMPACT_ATOMS: atom_id res chain seq x y z
N LYS A 1 -33.87 6.41 4.61
CA LYS A 1 -32.99 5.42 3.92
C LYS A 1 -32.04 4.86 4.96
N SER A 2 -32.06 3.56 5.16
CA SER A 2 -31.08 2.87 6.02
C SER A 2 -29.78 2.63 5.22
N TYR A 3 -28.64 2.74 5.89
CA TYR A 3 -27.34 2.40 5.36
C TYR A 3 -26.53 1.66 6.43
N VAL A 4 -25.58 0.85 5.99
CA VAL A 4 -24.65 0.13 6.86
C VAL A 4 -23.33 0.86 6.85
N ILE A 5 -22.77 1.13 8.04
CA ILE A 5 -21.44 1.72 8.19
C ILE A 5 -20.40 0.60 8.23
N ASP A 6 -19.42 0.72 7.37
CA ASP A 6 -18.29 -0.21 7.26
C ASP A 6 -16.99 0.58 7.57
N PRO A 7 -16.42 0.44 8.78
CA PRO A 7 -15.19 1.14 9.14
C PRO A 7 -14.00 0.51 8.40
N ARG A 8 -13.14 1.36 7.82
CA ARG A 8 -11.95 0.95 7.08
C ARG A 8 -10.71 1.58 7.67
N LEU A 9 -9.69 0.75 7.83
CA LEU A 9 -8.34 1.19 8.15
C LEU A 9 -7.84 2.14 7.07
N ILE A 10 -7.15 3.20 7.46
CA ILE A 10 -6.42 4.10 6.57
C ILE A 10 -4.95 4.20 7.00
N LEU A 11 -4.10 4.54 6.04
CA LEU A 11 -2.69 4.85 6.28
C LEU A 11 -2.52 6.35 6.49
N GLU A 12 -1.56 6.71 7.32
CA GLU A 12 -0.94 8.03 7.36
C GLU A 12 0.51 7.90 6.92
N TYR A 13 1.03 8.90 6.23
CA TYR A 13 2.44 8.97 5.91
C TYR A 13 3.00 10.35 6.16
N GLU A 14 4.30 10.39 6.42
CA GLU A 14 5.08 11.62 6.48
C GLU A 14 6.39 11.47 5.71
N VAL A 15 6.84 12.58 5.12
CA VAL A 15 8.15 12.68 4.48
C VAL A 15 9.07 13.47 5.39
N GLN A 16 10.23 12.89 5.68
CA GLN A 16 11.30 13.52 6.46
C GLN A 16 12.48 13.83 5.54
N ARG A 17 12.95 15.08 5.59
CA ARG A 17 14.14 15.57 4.88
C ARG A 17 15.12 16.13 5.89
N GLY A 18 16.19 15.38 6.17
CA GLY A 18 17.05 15.64 7.32
C GLY A 18 16.23 15.59 8.61
N ASP A 19 16.34 16.63 9.46
CA ASP A 19 15.58 16.70 10.72
C ASP A 19 14.19 17.34 10.57
N GLN A 20 13.76 17.64 9.35
CA GLN A 20 12.49 18.31 9.10
C GLN A 20 11.44 17.36 8.53
N ARG A 21 10.20 17.51 9.02
CA ARG A 21 9.01 16.90 8.39
C ARG A 21 8.51 17.85 7.33
N THR A 22 8.58 17.45 6.07
CA THR A 22 8.25 18.32 4.94
C THR A 22 6.83 18.16 4.45
N HIS A 23 6.28 16.95 4.55
CA HIS A 23 4.94 16.64 4.04
C HIS A 23 4.25 15.58 4.87
N LYS A 24 2.90 15.60 4.90
CA LYS A 24 2.04 14.57 5.51
C LYS A 24 0.83 14.33 4.65
N GLY A 25 0.36 13.10 4.66
CA GLY A 25 -0.87 12.73 3.97
C GLY A 25 -1.47 11.44 4.52
N TRP A 26 -2.54 11.00 3.88
CA TRP A 26 -3.24 9.78 4.23
C TRP A 26 -3.73 9.06 2.98
N ALA A 27 -3.98 7.76 3.09
CA ALA A 27 -4.50 6.93 2.02
C ALA A 27 -5.54 5.94 2.53
N LEU A 28 -6.58 5.70 1.74
CA LEU A 28 -7.56 4.65 1.96
C LEU A 28 -7.05 3.31 1.42
N ASN A 29 -6.50 3.31 0.21
CA ASN A 29 -5.99 2.10 -0.43
C ASN A 29 -4.51 1.90 -0.14
N GLU A 30 -3.66 2.77 -0.67
CA GLU A 30 -2.21 2.59 -0.60
C GLU A 30 -1.44 3.91 -0.61
N VAL A 31 -0.25 3.85 -0.04
CA VAL A 31 0.84 4.80 -0.26
C VAL A 31 1.86 4.11 -1.15
N THR A 32 2.26 4.76 -2.25
CA THR A 32 3.32 4.26 -3.14
C THR A 32 4.50 5.22 -3.14
N ILE A 33 5.69 4.65 -3.23
CA ILE A 33 6.92 5.36 -3.54
C ILE A 33 7.36 4.84 -4.92
N GLU A 34 7.50 5.72 -5.89
CA GLU A 34 7.79 5.36 -7.27
C GLU A 34 8.92 6.24 -7.82
N CYS A 35 9.70 5.72 -8.77
CA CYS A 35 10.65 6.52 -9.51
C CYS A 35 9.93 7.56 -10.37
N GLU A 36 10.39 8.81 -10.37
CA GLU A 36 9.75 9.87 -11.15
C GLU A 36 10.09 9.83 -12.65
N LYS A 37 11.31 9.42 -13.00
CA LYS A 37 11.84 9.59 -14.38
C LYS A 37 12.00 8.30 -15.19
N GLY A 38 11.26 7.24 -14.86
CA GLY A 38 11.24 6.00 -15.65
C GLY A 38 12.50 5.13 -15.55
N THR A 39 13.40 5.44 -14.61
CA THR A 39 14.51 4.59 -14.17
C THR A 39 14.12 3.91 -12.85
N MET A 40 14.85 2.89 -12.44
CA MET A 40 14.65 2.28 -11.13
C MET A 40 15.16 3.21 -10.02
N ILE A 41 14.55 3.12 -8.86
CA ILE A 41 14.95 3.80 -7.63
C ILE A 41 15.48 2.77 -6.64
N GLU A 42 16.56 3.10 -5.92
CA GLU A 42 17.03 2.27 -4.82
C GLU A 42 16.35 2.68 -3.52
N LEU A 43 15.66 1.73 -2.91
CA LEU A 43 14.88 1.92 -1.68
C LEU A 43 15.39 0.97 -0.60
N LEU A 44 15.59 1.48 0.62
CA LEU A 44 15.79 0.64 1.81
C LEU A 44 14.51 0.58 2.62
N LEU A 45 13.90 -0.61 2.70
CA LEU A 45 12.76 -0.87 3.57
C LEU A 45 13.24 -1.21 4.98
N GLN A 46 12.65 -0.55 5.95
CA GLN A 46 12.76 -0.88 7.37
C GLN A 46 11.38 -1.11 7.97
N ILE A 47 11.27 -2.06 8.90
CA ILE A 47 10.06 -2.33 9.68
C ILE A 47 10.45 -2.32 11.15
N ASP A 48 9.75 -1.53 11.95
CA ASP A 48 10.00 -1.36 13.39
C ASP A 48 11.48 -1.02 13.69
N GLY A 49 12.05 -0.12 12.88
CA GLY A 49 13.43 0.35 12.99
C GLY A 49 14.49 -0.67 12.57
N ARG A 50 14.10 -1.78 11.95
CA ARG A 50 15.03 -2.83 11.49
C ARG A 50 15.05 -2.91 9.97
N PRO A 51 16.22 -2.89 9.32
CA PRO A 51 16.32 -3.05 7.88
C PRO A 51 15.86 -4.45 7.47
N ILE A 52 15.00 -4.51 6.46
CA ILE A 52 14.44 -5.74 5.89
C ILE A 52 15.13 -6.06 4.57
N SER A 53 15.17 -5.09 3.65
CA SER A 53 15.77 -5.27 2.34
C SER A 53 16.04 -3.94 1.66
N SER A 54 17.08 -3.91 0.81
CA SER A 54 17.29 -2.85 -0.17
C SER A 54 17.00 -3.38 -1.57
N TRP A 55 16.28 -2.60 -2.38
CA TRP A 55 15.93 -2.96 -3.75
C TRP A 55 16.19 -1.83 -4.72
N TRP A 56 16.69 -2.19 -5.90
CA TRP A 56 16.45 -1.43 -7.12
C TRP A 56 15.10 -1.86 -7.68
N ALA A 57 14.15 -0.94 -7.78
CA ALA A 57 12.77 -1.23 -8.14
C ALA A 57 12.14 -0.04 -8.89
N ASP A 58 11.01 -0.28 -9.56
CA ASP A 58 10.19 0.80 -10.07
C ASP A 58 9.49 1.55 -8.92
N GLY A 59 9.36 0.87 -7.77
CA GLY A 59 8.81 1.45 -6.56
C GLY A 59 8.45 0.44 -5.47
N LEU A 60 7.72 0.92 -4.47
CA LEU A 60 7.20 0.15 -3.34
C LEU A 60 5.77 0.61 -3.00
N ILE A 61 4.91 -0.33 -2.67
CA ILE A 61 3.53 -0.10 -2.23
C ILE A 61 3.38 -0.51 -0.77
N VAL A 62 2.76 0.35 0.02
CA VAL A 62 2.21 0.02 1.34
C VAL A 62 0.70 0.13 1.24
N ALA A 63 -0.02 -0.98 1.36
CA ALA A 63 -1.46 -1.05 1.18
C ALA A 63 -2.21 -1.44 2.45
N THR A 64 -3.42 -0.90 2.58
CA THR A 64 -4.42 -1.37 3.54
C THR A 64 -5.08 -2.66 3.04
N PRO A 65 -5.86 -3.37 3.87
CA PRO A 65 -6.70 -4.46 3.39
C PRO A 65 -7.67 -4.02 2.27
N THR A 66 -8.21 -2.81 2.34
CA THR A 66 -9.05 -2.23 1.28
C THR A 66 -8.26 -2.06 -0.01
N GLY A 67 -7.03 -1.56 0.06
CA GLY A 67 -6.12 -1.36 -1.07
C GLY A 67 -5.53 -2.66 -1.62
N SER A 68 -5.61 -3.77 -0.89
CA SER A 68 -5.07 -5.06 -1.34
C SER A 68 -5.68 -5.55 -2.66
N THR A 69 -6.85 -5.06 -3.03
CA THR A 69 -7.51 -5.33 -4.32
C THR A 69 -7.37 -4.19 -5.34
N ALA A 70 -6.54 -3.19 -5.06
CA ALA A 70 -6.22 -2.06 -5.95
C ALA A 70 -4.84 -2.25 -6.61
N TYR A 71 -3.93 -1.31 -6.49
CA TYR A 71 -2.64 -1.39 -7.18
C TYR A 71 -1.76 -2.52 -6.64
N ALA A 72 -1.79 -2.79 -5.33
CA ALA A 72 -1.05 -3.91 -4.74
C ALA A 72 -1.41 -5.26 -5.41
N PHE A 73 -2.69 -5.48 -5.77
CA PHE A 73 -3.10 -6.67 -6.50
C PHE A 73 -2.45 -6.77 -7.88
N SER A 74 -2.35 -5.67 -8.61
CA SER A 74 -1.81 -5.62 -9.97
C SER A 74 -0.33 -6.01 -10.03
N VAL A 75 0.40 -5.86 -8.93
CA VAL A 75 1.82 -6.22 -8.80
C VAL A 75 2.04 -7.53 -8.03
N GLY A 76 1.00 -8.34 -7.87
CA GLY A 76 1.08 -9.68 -7.27
C GLY A 76 0.93 -9.72 -5.75
N GLY A 77 0.42 -8.65 -5.15
CA GLY A 77 0.05 -8.64 -3.72
C GLY A 77 -1.13 -9.57 -3.42
N PRO A 78 -1.21 -10.12 -2.19
CA PRO A 78 -2.32 -10.96 -1.77
C PRO A 78 -3.60 -10.15 -1.60
N ILE A 79 -4.74 -10.79 -1.83
CA ILE A 79 -6.04 -10.24 -1.44
C ILE A 79 -6.20 -10.41 0.07
N VAL A 80 -6.46 -9.32 0.76
CA VAL A 80 -6.71 -9.30 2.21
C VAL A 80 -8.15 -8.87 2.47
N TRP A 81 -8.86 -9.61 3.33
CA TRP A 81 -10.22 -9.24 3.72
C TRP A 81 -10.22 -7.89 4.44
N PRO A 82 -11.18 -7.03 4.13
CA PRO A 82 -11.21 -5.66 4.70
C PRO A 82 -11.26 -5.58 6.22
N GLN A 83 -11.73 -6.65 6.87
CA GLN A 83 -11.80 -6.77 8.33
C GLN A 83 -10.53 -7.35 8.96
N THR A 84 -9.55 -7.75 8.15
CA THR A 84 -8.28 -8.28 8.65
C THR A 84 -7.38 -7.15 9.09
N ASP A 85 -6.88 -7.22 10.31
CA ASP A 85 -5.90 -6.27 10.84
C ASP A 85 -4.50 -6.60 10.30
N ALA A 86 -4.16 -6.06 9.13
CA ALA A 86 -2.88 -6.25 8.48
C ALA A 86 -2.54 -5.05 7.57
N LEU A 87 -1.26 -4.92 7.22
CA LEU A 87 -0.77 -4.09 6.12
C LEU A 87 -0.03 -4.97 5.13
N VAL A 88 -0.04 -4.57 3.86
CA VAL A 88 0.67 -5.28 2.78
C VAL A 88 1.77 -4.36 2.24
N VAL A 89 3.01 -4.85 2.23
CA VAL A 89 4.16 -4.16 1.63
C VAL A 89 4.59 -4.94 0.40
N THR A 90 4.54 -4.31 -0.77
CA THR A 90 4.78 -4.97 -2.05
C THR A 90 5.75 -4.17 -2.89
N PRO A 91 6.93 -4.71 -3.26
CA PRO A 91 7.82 -4.07 -4.21
C PRO A 91 7.23 -4.12 -5.64
N ILE A 92 7.52 -3.09 -6.43
CA ILE A 92 7.11 -2.97 -7.84
C ILE A 92 8.33 -3.27 -8.71
N ALA A 93 8.27 -4.35 -9.48
CA ALA A 93 9.33 -4.76 -10.43
C ALA A 93 10.74 -4.73 -9.82
N ALA A 94 10.89 -5.19 -8.58
CA ALA A 94 12.18 -5.15 -7.89
C ALA A 94 13.19 -6.14 -8.48
N HIS A 95 14.43 -5.68 -8.62
CA HIS A 95 15.58 -6.48 -9.03
C HIS A 95 16.29 -7.02 -7.79
N ALA A 96 15.81 -8.17 -7.27
CA ALA A 96 16.39 -8.85 -6.12
C ALA A 96 16.00 -10.33 -6.09
N LEU A 97 16.69 -11.11 -5.29
CA LEU A 97 16.35 -12.53 -5.08
C LEU A 97 15.06 -12.71 -4.29
N PHE A 98 14.74 -11.77 -3.40
CA PHE A 98 13.53 -11.77 -2.61
C PHE A 98 12.66 -10.57 -2.99
N THR A 99 11.55 -10.84 -3.66
CA THR A 99 10.60 -9.83 -4.16
C THR A 99 9.15 -10.15 -3.75
N ARG A 100 8.98 -10.97 -2.71
CA ARG A 100 7.64 -11.37 -2.26
C ARG A 100 6.99 -10.26 -1.45
N PRO A 101 5.69 -10.04 -1.63
CA PRO A 101 4.92 -9.17 -0.76
C PRO A 101 4.97 -9.65 0.69
N LEU A 102 5.06 -8.69 1.62
CA LEU A 102 5.01 -8.95 3.06
C LEU A 102 3.63 -8.59 3.58
N VAL A 103 3.08 -9.42 4.46
CA VAL A 103 1.90 -9.11 5.26
C VAL A 103 2.35 -8.92 6.69
N ILE A 104 2.12 -7.74 7.25
CA ILE A 104 2.65 -7.33 8.54
C ILE A 104 1.53 -6.83 9.47
N PRO A 105 1.74 -6.81 10.79
CA PRO A 105 0.80 -6.23 11.74
C PRO A 105 0.57 -4.73 11.44
N PRO A 106 -0.65 -4.22 11.65
CA PRO A 106 -0.94 -2.81 11.41
C PRO A 106 -0.30 -1.87 12.45
N SER A 107 0.23 -2.42 13.54
CA SER A 107 0.99 -1.67 14.55
C SER A 107 2.44 -1.41 14.16
N SER A 108 2.95 -2.06 13.09
CA SER A 108 4.32 -1.87 12.65
C SER A 108 4.51 -0.50 11.99
N GLU A 109 5.62 0.15 12.30
CA GLU A 109 6.10 1.32 11.59
C GLU A 109 6.88 0.88 10.35
N ILE A 110 6.54 1.43 9.20
CA ILE A 110 7.22 1.18 7.94
C ILE A 110 8.00 2.44 7.57
N ALA A 111 9.32 2.32 7.46
CA ALA A 111 10.18 3.41 7.01
C ALA A 111 10.86 3.01 5.69
N ILE A 112 10.86 3.91 4.73
CA ILE A 112 11.46 3.74 3.41
C ILE A 112 12.45 4.88 3.18
N ASP A 113 13.73 4.55 3.08
CA ASP A 113 14.78 5.51 2.75
C ASP A 113 15.00 5.54 1.24
N ILE A 114 15.12 6.74 0.68
CA ILE A 114 15.42 6.99 -0.73
C ILE A 114 16.94 7.06 -0.87
N LEU A 115 17.54 6.04 -1.48
CA LEU A 115 19.01 5.91 -1.54
C LEU A 115 19.61 6.44 -2.83
N SER A 116 18.85 6.38 -3.93
CA SER A 116 19.29 6.89 -5.22
C SER A 116 18.09 7.45 -6.00
N GLU A 117 18.34 8.37 -6.92
CA GLU A 117 17.37 8.98 -7.79
C GLU A 117 16.18 9.64 -7.04
N ASP A 118 15.66 10.68 -7.63
CA ASP A 118 14.49 11.34 -7.11
C ASP A 118 13.24 10.51 -7.42
N GLY A 119 12.30 10.52 -6.48
CA GLY A 119 11.07 9.78 -6.58
C GLY A 119 9.85 10.61 -6.28
N VAL A 120 8.73 9.95 -6.19
CA VAL A 120 7.46 10.56 -5.82
C VAL A 120 6.71 9.63 -4.86
N VAL A 121 6.22 10.20 -3.76
CA VAL A 121 5.23 9.51 -2.92
C VAL A 121 3.84 9.87 -3.40
N LYS A 122 2.97 8.86 -3.53
CA LYS A 122 1.56 9.04 -3.92
C LYS A 122 0.64 8.39 -2.89
N ALA A 123 -0.49 9.01 -2.62
CA ALA A 123 -1.55 8.46 -1.80
C ALA A 123 -2.81 8.28 -2.65
N ASP A 124 -3.31 7.05 -2.77
CA ASP A 124 -4.46 6.66 -3.60
C ASP A 124 -4.34 7.16 -5.05
N ALA A 125 -3.12 7.23 -5.59
CA ALA A 125 -2.78 7.74 -6.93
C ALA A 125 -3.24 9.19 -7.23
N LEU A 126 -3.78 9.91 -6.25
CA LEU A 126 -4.38 11.25 -6.45
C LEU A 126 -3.57 12.38 -5.81
N ARG A 127 -2.88 12.10 -4.73
CA ARG A 127 -2.08 13.06 -3.96
C ARG A 127 -0.63 12.62 -4.05
N PHE A 128 0.25 13.51 -4.45
CA PHE A 128 1.66 13.20 -4.64
C PHE A 128 2.56 14.34 -4.15
N GLU A 129 3.77 13.96 -3.73
CA GLU A 129 4.84 14.85 -3.31
C GLU A 129 6.17 14.33 -3.83
N GLY A 130 7.03 15.22 -4.31
CA GLY A 130 8.37 14.88 -4.79
C GLY A 130 9.31 14.46 -3.65
N LEU A 131 10.05 13.40 -3.89
CA LEU A 131 11.07 12.86 -2.99
C LEU A 131 12.46 13.10 -3.56
N LEU A 132 13.39 13.48 -2.70
CA LEU A 132 14.80 13.62 -3.02
C LEU A 132 15.61 12.47 -2.42
N VAL A 133 16.78 12.21 -2.98
CA VAL A 133 17.76 11.30 -2.37
C VAL A 133 18.06 11.74 -0.95
N GLY A 134 18.01 10.81 -0.01
CA GLY A 134 18.17 11.04 1.42
C GLY A 134 16.87 11.33 2.18
N ASP A 135 15.74 11.49 1.51
CA ASP A 135 14.45 11.56 2.18
C ASP A 135 14.07 10.21 2.78
N ARG A 136 13.30 10.26 3.85
CA ARG A 136 12.68 9.10 4.49
C ARG A 136 11.16 9.25 4.47
N VAL A 137 10.47 8.25 3.98
CA VAL A 137 9.01 8.16 4.06
C VAL A 137 8.64 7.20 5.18
N ILE A 138 7.88 7.68 6.16
CA ILE A 138 7.33 6.85 7.24
C ILE A 138 5.86 6.63 6.98
N VAL A 139 5.42 5.37 7.00
CA VAL A 139 4.03 4.98 6.79
C VAL A 139 3.54 4.19 7.99
N ASN A 140 2.41 4.62 8.55
CA ASN A 140 1.77 3.99 9.69
C ASN A 140 0.27 3.81 9.45
N ARG A 141 -0.34 2.89 10.20
CA ARG A 141 -1.79 2.90 10.37
C ARG A 141 -2.21 4.19 11.06
N SER A 142 -3.23 4.88 10.54
CA SER A 142 -3.86 5.99 11.26
C SER A 142 -4.60 5.50 12.51
N ALA A 143 -4.60 6.33 13.56
CA ALA A 143 -5.45 6.11 14.72
C ALA A 143 -6.96 6.21 14.38
N GLN A 144 -7.31 6.81 13.25
CA GLN A 144 -8.67 6.97 12.77
C GLN A 144 -9.00 5.96 11.68
N ASN A 145 -10.28 5.59 11.61
CA ASN A 145 -10.83 4.82 10.49
C ASN A 145 -11.76 5.72 9.68
N ILE A 146 -11.76 5.51 8.36
CA ILE A 146 -12.81 6.09 7.52
C ILE A 146 -14.06 5.23 7.60
N LYS A 147 -15.23 5.85 7.54
CA LYS A 147 -16.52 5.16 7.58
C LYS A 147 -17.12 5.14 6.18
N LEU A 148 -17.18 3.98 5.55
CA LEU A 148 -17.89 3.80 4.28
C LEU A 148 -19.36 3.51 4.57
N ALA A 149 -20.26 4.21 3.89
CA ALA A 149 -21.69 3.98 3.98
C ALA A 149 -22.17 3.15 2.78
N HIS A 150 -22.69 1.96 3.04
CA HIS A 150 -23.28 1.09 2.04
C HIS A 150 -24.78 1.17 2.07
N VAL A 151 -25.42 1.44 0.93
CA VAL A 151 -26.90 1.49 0.81
C VAL A 151 -27.52 0.10 0.93
N ARG A 152 -26.76 -0.94 0.59
CA ARG A 152 -27.16 -2.34 0.74
C ARG A 152 -26.01 -3.11 1.39
N GLU A 153 -26.36 -4.06 2.23
CA GLU A 153 -25.43 -5.02 2.75
C GLU A 153 -24.96 -5.94 1.59
N SER A 154 -23.66 -6.14 1.48
CA SER A 154 -23.07 -7.07 0.51
C SER A 154 -21.81 -7.69 1.10
N ASN A 155 -21.69 -9.00 0.95
CA ASN A 155 -20.50 -9.72 1.40
C ASN A 155 -19.27 -9.33 0.56
N PHE A 156 -18.10 -9.35 1.18
CA PHE A 156 -16.87 -9.06 0.46
C PHE A 156 -16.60 -10.11 -0.62
N SER A 157 -16.91 -11.38 -0.35
CA SER A 157 -16.81 -12.47 -1.33
C SER A 157 -17.58 -12.20 -2.61
N ASP A 158 -18.83 -11.71 -2.51
CA ASP A 158 -19.65 -11.41 -3.68
C ASP A 158 -19.04 -10.26 -4.51
N ARG A 159 -18.55 -9.24 -3.81
CA ARG A 159 -17.84 -8.13 -4.48
C ARG A 159 -16.55 -8.60 -5.16
N LEU A 160 -15.82 -9.54 -4.54
CA LEU A 160 -14.60 -10.10 -5.09
C LEU A 160 -14.89 -10.89 -6.37
N VAL A 161 -15.88 -11.79 -6.30
CA VAL A 161 -16.33 -12.57 -7.47
C VAL A 161 -16.73 -11.65 -8.62
N ALA A 162 -17.55 -10.64 -8.33
CA ALA A 162 -18.00 -9.69 -9.34
C ALA A 162 -16.85 -8.85 -9.94
N LYS A 163 -15.92 -8.37 -9.08
CA LYS A 163 -14.80 -7.53 -9.51
C LYS A 163 -13.83 -8.27 -10.43
N PHE A 164 -13.48 -9.52 -10.06
CA PHE A 164 -12.49 -10.32 -10.77
C PHE A 164 -13.09 -11.36 -11.72
N LYS A 165 -14.42 -11.43 -11.82
CA LYS A 165 -15.15 -12.41 -12.64
C LYS A 165 -14.69 -13.84 -12.34
N LEU A 166 -14.59 -14.18 -11.03
CA LEU A 166 -14.08 -15.46 -10.62
C LEU A 166 -15.03 -16.57 -11.08
N PRO A 167 -14.50 -17.71 -11.59
CA PRO A 167 -15.32 -18.85 -12.01
C PRO A 167 -15.82 -19.62 -10.78
N ILE A 168 -17.07 -19.40 -10.39
CA ILE A 168 -17.70 -20.06 -9.23
C ILE A 168 -18.15 -21.50 -9.55
N GLU A 169 -18.31 -21.86 -10.83
CA GLU A 169 -18.71 -23.19 -11.29
C GLU A 169 -17.51 -24.09 -11.64
N GLY A 170 -16.31 -23.62 -11.28
CA GLY A 170 -15.07 -24.31 -11.58
C GLY A 170 -14.57 -24.04 -13.00
N TRP A 171 -13.29 -24.31 -13.24
CA TRP A 171 -12.63 -24.03 -14.51
C TRP A 171 -12.97 -25.06 -15.62
N ARG A 172 -13.52 -26.20 -15.26
CA ARG A 172 -14.05 -27.21 -16.19
C ARG A 172 -15.57 -27.09 -16.29
N GLY A 173 -16.06 -25.87 -16.54
CA GLY A 173 -17.45 -25.69 -16.91
C GLY A 173 -17.75 -26.47 -18.19
N GLU A 174 -18.68 -27.42 -18.10
CA GLU A 174 -19.30 -28.04 -19.25
C GLU A 174 -20.10 -27.04 -20.05
#